data_8641c97edf448148f6cc5ecf125881a8
#
_entry.id   8641c97edf448148f6cc5ecf125881a8
#
_cell.length_a   1.000
_cell.length_b   1.000
_cell.length_c   1.000
_cell.angle_alpha   90.00
_cell.angle_beta   90.00
_cell.angle_gamma   90.00
#
_symmetry.space_group_name_H-M   'P 1'
#
loop_
_entity.id
_entity.type
_entity.pdbx_description
1 polymer ?
#
loop_
_entity_poly.entity_id
_entity_poly.type
_entity_poly.pdbx_seq_one_letter_code
_entity_poly.pdbx_strand_id
1 'polypeptide(L)'
;MIKKEQYYLFIDECGDQNLSNFDKGFPIFTLCGIIVSEDKKKYLDNSIEELKREFWGKKKVILHSRDIRKCQNGFEILFDIKIKKKFYENMHSSFFSFV
;
A
#
# COMPACT_ATOMS: atom_id res chain seq x y z
N MET A 1 -12.04 -10.26 33.53
CA MET A 1 -12.09 -10.82 32.17
C MET A 1 -10.86 -10.35 31.41
N ILE A 2 -10.04 -11.28 30.94
CA ILE A 2 -8.83 -10.93 30.18
C ILE A 2 -9.23 -10.73 28.73
N LYS A 3 -9.03 -9.51 28.21
CA LYS A 3 -9.28 -9.20 26.82
C LYS A 3 -8.08 -9.70 26.00
N LYS A 4 -8.32 -10.59 25.04
CA LYS A 4 -7.31 -11.03 24.09
C LYS A 4 -7.07 -9.93 23.07
N GLU A 5 -5.82 -9.51 22.93
CA GLU A 5 -5.42 -8.63 21.86
C GLU A 5 -5.16 -9.43 20.59
N GLN A 6 -5.67 -8.93 19.47
CA GLN A 6 -5.43 -9.51 18.17
C GLN A 6 -4.42 -8.66 17.39
N TYR A 7 -3.56 -9.34 16.68
CA TYR A 7 -2.58 -8.73 15.80
C TYR A 7 -2.70 -9.32 14.41
N TYR A 8 -2.38 -8.51 13.42
CA TYR A 8 -2.36 -8.92 12.03
C TYR A 8 -0.95 -8.86 11.52
N LEU A 9 -0.55 -9.91 10.81
CA LEU A 9 0.74 -9.96 10.12
C LEU A 9 0.48 -9.81 8.62
N PHE A 10 1.06 -8.76 8.04
CA PHE A 10 1.02 -8.54 6.61
C PHE A 10 2.39 -8.85 6.03
N ILE A 11 2.42 -9.68 5.01
CA ILE A 11 3.67 -10.05 4.33
C ILE A 11 3.55 -9.67 2.87
N ASP A 12 4.57 -9.01 2.37
CA ASP A 12 4.69 -8.68 0.95
C ASP A 12 6.06 -9.09 0.44
N GLU A 13 6.15 -9.31 -0.85
CA GLU A 13 7.35 -9.79 -1.50
C GLU A 13 7.78 -8.85 -2.62
N CYS A 14 9.08 -8.81 -2.87
CA CYS A 14 9.67 -8.04 -3.95
C CYS A 14 10.75 -8.87 -4.60
N GLY A 15 10.78 -8.88 -5.94
CA GLY A 15 11.77 -9.63 -6.70
C GLY A 15 11.23 -10.92 -7.28
N ASP A 16 12.14 -11.77 -7.74
CA ASP A 16 11.81 -12.99 -8.46
C ASP A 16 11.89 -14.21 -7.54
N GLN A 17 10.76 -14.91 -7.39
CA GLN A 17 10.65 -16.14 -6.59
C GLN A 17 11.16 -17.37 -7.31
N ASN A 18 11.38 -17.29 -8.62
CA ASN A 18 11.75 -18.44 -9.43
C ASN A 18 13.26 -18.70 -9.36
N LEU A 19 13.65 -19.70 -8.59
CA LEU A 19 15.05 -20.06 -8.38
C LEU A 19 15.70 -20.72 -9.62
N SER A 20 14.90 -21.31 -10.52
CA SER A 20 15.40 -21.99 -11.70
C SER A 20 15.44 -21.10 -12.93
N ASN A 21 14.63 -20.05 -12.96
CA ASN A 21 14.54 -19.10 -14.09
C ASN A 21 14.34 -17.69 -13.54
N PHE A 22 15.35 -17.17 -12.82
CA PHE A 22 15.29 -15.87 -12.21
C PHE A 22 15.58 -14.75 -13.22
N ASP A 23 15.04 -13.56 -12.94
CA ASP A 23 15.32 -12.36 -13.72
C ASP A 23 16.76 -11.90 -13.47
N LYS A 24 17.60 -11.99 -14.51
CA LYS A 24 19.01 -11.60 -14.43
C LYS A 24 19.19 -10.10 -14.18
N GLY A 25 18.19 -9.28 -14.53
CA GLY A 25 18.23 -7.84 -14.27
C GLY A 25 17.90 -7.50 -12.83
N PHE A 26 17.19 -8.39 -12.11
CA PHE A 26 16.85 -8.21 -10.71
C PHE A 26 16.82 -9.55 -9.98
N PRO A 27 18.00 -10.18 -9.76
CA PRO A 27 18.09 -11.52 -9.17
C PRO A 27 17.97 -11.50 -7.65
N ILE A 28 17.03 -10.71 -7.10
CA ILE A 28 16.83 -10.54 -5.67
C ILE A 28 15.40 -10.87 -5.33
N PHE A 29 15.21 -11.63 -4.28
CA PHE A 29 13.91 -11.89 -3.67
C PHE A 29 13.94 -11.40 -2.22
N THR A 30 12.99 -10.54 -1.87
CA THR A 30 12.90 -9.96 -0.54
C THR A 30 11.50 -10.15 0.01
N LEU A 31 11.41 -10.58 1.27
CA LEU A 31 10.17 -10.61 2.03
C LEU A 31 10.18 -9.49 3.07
N CYS A 32 9.05 -8.80 3.18
CA CYS A 32 8.84 -7.79 4.21
C CYS A 32 7.57 -8.13 4.97
N GLY A 33 7.62 -8.07 6.30
CA GLY A 33 6.46 -8.30 7.14
C GLY A 33 6.26 -7.16 8.11
N ILE A 34 4.99 -6.80 8.35
CA ILE A 34 4.63 -5.86 9.41
C ILE A 34 3.56 -6.47 10.30
N ILE A 35 3.68 -6.21 11.60
CA ILE A 35 2.73 -6.67 12.61
C ILE A 35 1.97 -5.44 13.12
N VAL A 36 0.65 -5.51 13.08
CA VAL A 36 -0.23 -4.39 13.42
C VAL A 36 -1.29 -4.88 14.40
N SER A 37 -1.54 -4.13 15.47
CA SER A 37 -2.65 -4.43 16.37
C SER A 37 -3.99 -4.21 15.68
N GLU A 38 -5.04 -4.83 16.20
CA GLU A 38 -6.39 -4.70 15.65
C GLU A 38 -6.85 -3.24 15.58
N ASP A 39 -6.62 -2.46 16.65
CA ASP A 39 -7.01 -1.06 16.70
C ASP A 39 -6.27 -0.23 15.65
N LYS A 40 -4.98 -0.47 15.51
CA LYS A 40 -4.16 0.22 14.49
C LYS A 40 -4.56 -0.19 13.07
N LYS A 41 -4.92 -1.47 12.87
CA LYS A 41 -5.41 -1.93 11.58
C LYS A 41 -6.69 -1.21 11.17
N LYS A 42 -7.65 -1.05 12.10
CA LYS A 42 -8.88 -0.31 11.83
C LYS A 42 -8.61 1.13 11.43
N TYR A 43 -7.71 1.78 12.15
CA TYR A 43 -7.30 3.15 11.82
C TYR A 43 -6.68 3.23 10.42
N LEU A 44 -5.77 2.32 10.10
CA LEU A 44 -5.11 2.27 8.81
C LEU A 44 -6.10 1.99 7.68
N ASP A 45 -7.00 1.03 7.86
CA ASP A 45 -8.04 0.70 6.87
C ASP A 45 -8.91 1.93 6.57
N ASN A 46 -9.34 2.65 7.61
CA ASN A 46 -10.14 3.86 7.45
C ASN A 46 -9.37 4.96 6.72
N SER A 47 -8.12 5.15 7.07
CA SER A 47 -7.26 6.17 6.44
C SER A 47 -7.04 5.88 4.95
N ILE A 48 -6.83 4.62 4.59
CA ILE A 48 -6.68 4.19 3.20
C ILE A 48 -7.99 4.36 2.44
N GLU A 49 -9.11 4.00 3.02
CA GLU A 49 -10.43 4.17 2.38
C GLU A 49 -10.75 5.65 2.15
N GLU A 50 -10.42 6.53 3.09
CA GLU A 50 -10.58 7.97 2.90
C GLU A 50 -9.70 8.50 1.77
N LEU A 51 -8.44 8.04 1.72
CA LEU A 51 -7.51 8.40 0.65
C LEU A 51 -8.05 7.97 -0.72
N LYS A 52 -8.51 6.74 -0.84
CA LYS A 52 -9.10 6.23 -2.09
C LYS A 52 -10.33 7.02 -2.51
N ARG A 53 -11.19 7.35 -1.56
CA ARG A 53 -12.42 8.11 -1.83
C ARG A 53 -12.10 9.51 -2.32
N GLU A 54 -11.09 10.14 -1.79
CA GLU A 54 -10.69 11.48 -2.20
C GLU A 54 -10.27 11.54 -3.68
N PHE A 55 -9.51 10.53 -4.13
CA PHE A 55 -8.93 10.55 -5.48
C PHE A 55 -9.75 9.79 -6.52
N TRP A 56 -10.51 8.78 -6.12
CA TRP A 56 -11.26 7.92 -7.04
C TRP A 56 -12.76 7.88 -6.76
N GLY A 57 -13.23 8.55 -5.71
CA GLY A 57 -14.65 8.57 -5.37
C GLY A 57 -15.19 7.17 -5.05
N LYS A 58 -16.25 6.77 -5.74
CA LYS A 58 -16.89 5.46 -5.54
C LYS A 58 -16.22 4.31 -6.29
N LYS A 59 -15.26 4.61 -7.14
CA LYS A 59 -14.55 3.58 -7.91
C LYS A 59 -13.68 2.73 -6.99
N LYS A 60 -13.76 1.42 -7.14
CA LYS A 60 -12.93 0.50 -6.38
C LYS A 60 -11.52 0.48 -6.96
N VAL A 61 -10.54 0.74 -6.10
CA VAL A 61 -9.13 0.76 -6.48
C VAL A 61 -8.34 -0.03 -5.45
N ILE A 62 -7.46 -0.90 -5.93
CA ILE A 62 -6.50 -1.60 -5.09
C ILE A 62 -5.16 -0.90 -5.25
N LEU A 63 -4.60 -0.43 -4.13
CA LEU A 63 -3.30 0.25 -4.15
C LEU A 63 -2.19 -0.77 -4.45
N HIS A 64 -1.58 -0.61 -5.61
CA HIS A 64 -0.48 -1.46 -6.06
C HIS A 64 0.68 -0.57 -6.46
N SER A 65 1.82 -0.71 -5.80
CA SER A 65 2.94 0.23 -5.95
C SER A 65 3.45 0.36 -7.38
N ARG A 66 3.49 -0.74 -8.12
CA ARG A 66 3.91 -0.73 -9.53
C ARG A 66 2.98 0.11 -10.39
N ASP A 67 1.66 -0.08 -10.22
CA ASP A 67 0.65 0.63 -11.00
C ASP A 67 0.63 2.11 -10.64
N ILE A 68 0.80 2.43 -9.36
CA ILE A 68 0.91 3.81 -8.89
C ILE A 68 2.14 4.47 -9.52
N ARG A 69 3.28 3.83 -9.45
CA ARG A 69 4.53 4.36 -9.98
C ARG A 69 4.48 4.56 -11.50
N LYS A 70 3.84 3.64 -12.22
CA LYS A 70 3.72 3.68 -13.67
C LYS A 70 2.47 4.42 -14.15
N CYS A 71 1.63 4.90 -13.24
CA CYS A 71 0.38 5.60 -13.56
C CYS A 71 -0.49 4.80 -14.53
N GLN A 72 -0.71 3.53 -14.24
CA GLN A 72 -1.45 2.59 -15.08
C GLN A 72 -2.51 1.84 -14.27
N ASN A 73 -3.41 1.13 -14.95
CA ASN A 73 -4.42 0.24 -14.35
C ASN A 73 -5.28 0.91 -13.27
N GLY A 74 -5.84 2.07 -13.60
CA GLY A 74 -6.67 2.85 -12.68
C GLY A 74 -5.95 4.02 -12.02
N PHE A 75 -4.63 4.13 -12.21
CA PHE A 75 -3.83 5.20 -11.62
C PHE A 75 -3.40 6.26 -12.63
N GLU A 76 -4.09 6.33 -13.78
CA GLU A 76 -3.80 7.30 -14.85
C GLU A 76 -3.99 8.75 -14.40
N ILE A 77 -4.84 8.99 -13.39
CA ILE A 77 -5.00 10.35 -12.82
C ILE A 77 -3.70 10.90 -12.26
N LEU A 78 -2.77 10.02 -11.90
CA LEU A 78 -1.47 10.41 -11.35
C LEU A 78 -0.47 10.90 -12.41
N PHE A 79 -0.85 10.88 -13.70
CA PHE A 79 -0.09 11.57 -14.73
C PHE A 79 -0.09 13.08 -14.51
N ASP A 80 -1.16 13.62 -13.91
CA ASP A 80 -1.19 15.02 -13.50
C ASP A 80 -0.26 15.20 -12.29
N ILE A 81 0.77 16.00 -12.46
CA ILE A 81 1.80 16.22 -11.42
C ILE A 81 1.18 16.80 -10.14
N LYS A 82 0.20 17.68 -10.26
CA LYS A 82 -0.45 18.30 -9.10
C LYS A 82 -1.24 17.26 -8.29
N ILE A 83 -1.98 16.39 -8.99
CA ILE A 83 -2.74 15.31 -8.37
C ILE A 83 -1.77 14.30 -7.74
N LYS A 84 -0.72 13.92 -8.46
CA LYS A 84 0.31 12.99 -7.98
C LYS A 84 0.96 13.48 -6.69
N LYS A 85 1.36 14.75 -6.66
CA LYS A 85 1.97 15.37 -5.50
C LYS A 85 1.02 15.33 -4.30
N LYS A 86 -0.22 15.73 -4.50
CA LYS A 86 -1.24 15.71 -3.44
C LYS A 86 -1.50 14.28 -2.93
N PHE A 87 -1.55 13.31 -3.82
CA PHE A 87 -1.73 11.91 -3.45
C PHE A 87 -0.59 11.42 -2.54
N TYR A 88 0.65 11.66 -2.91
CA TYR A 88 1.80 11.24 -2.10
C TYR A 88 1.86 11.98 -0.77
N GLU A 89 1.54 13.25 -0.73
CA GLU A 89 1.50 14.03 0.51
C GLU A 89 0.42 13.50 1.46
N ASN A 90 -0.77 13.21 0.95
CA ASN A 90 -1.88 12.69 1.76
C ASN A 90 -1.57 11.27 2.25
N MET A 91 -1.00 10.43 1.42
CA MET A 91 -0.59 9.07 1.80
C MET A 91 0.47 9.12 2.91
N HIS A 92 1.46 9.98 2.76
CA HIS A 92 2.50 10.20 3.76
C HIS A 92 1.92 10.64 5.10
N SER A 93 1.04 11.64 5.09
CA SER A 93 0.37 12.13 6.30
C SER A 93 -0.44 11.04 6.99
N SER A 94 -1.16 10.23 6.23
CA SER A 94 -1.95 9.12 6.78
C SER A 94 -1.07 8.11 7.51
N PHE A 95 0.08 7.76 6.94
CA PHE A 95 1.01 6.82 7.58
C PHE A 95 1.71 7.42 8.80
N PHE A 96 2.08 8.69 8.75
CA PHE A 96 2.74 9.34 9.89
C PHE A 96 1.80 9.55 11.07
N SER A 97 0.53 9.81 10.82
CA SER A 97 -0.48 9.87 11.89
C SER A 97 -0.67 8.52 12.58
N PHE A 98 -0.40 7.44 11.86
CA PHE A 98 -0.50 6.07 12.36
C PHE A 98 0.62 5.74 13.35
N VAL A 99 1.81 6.27 13.13
CA VAL A 99 2.96 6.06 13.99
C VAL A 99 2.90 6.98 15.20
#